data_f48984c6e76e86b85e49f86b43715623
#
_entry.id   f48984c6e76e86b85e49f86b43715623
#
_cell.length_a   1.000
_cell.length_b   1.000
_cell.length_c   1.000
_cell.angle_alpha   90.00
_cell.angle_beta   90.00
_cell.angle_gamma   90.00
#
_symmetry.space_group_name_H-M   'P 1'
#
loop_
_entity.id
_entity.type
_entity.pdbx_description
1 polymer ?
#
loop_
_entity_poly.entity_id
_entity_poly.type
_entity_poly.pdbx_seq_one_letter_code
_entity_poly.pdbx_strand_id
1 'polypeptide(L)'
;MRVCESQIRCLFRQFNQNYFGNLLPMPYIKIRHSVNTLGYFSYMQNEMFGTTETLEISDFYAYTSNQLRDIVVHEMIHYYLYYIGEDIRLKHGKSFKRMARQLNQTYGLHVTSTIDLTRMKPRPDAPYLKRLLFKIIS
;
A
#
# COMPACT_ATOMS: atom_id res chain seq x y z
N MET A 1 -10.73 -9.56 -10.61
CA MET A 1 -11.31 -9.68 -9.25
C MET A 1 -11.18 -8.35 -8.51
N ARG A 2 -12.24 -7.94 -7.87
CA ARG A 2 -12.25 -6.69 -7.14
C ARG A 2 -11.57 -6.85 -5.77
N VAL A 3 -10.68 -5.93 -5.44
CA VAL A 3 -10.00 -5.92 -4.14
C VAL A 3 -11.03 -5.65 -3.03
N CYS A 4 -10.94 -6.38 -1.93
CA CYS A 4 -11.81 -6.19 -0.78
C CYS A 4 -10.99 -6.21 0.53
N GLU A 5 -11.62 -5.75 1.61
CA GLU A 5 -10.95 -5.65 2.92
C GLU A 5 -10.39 -6.98 3.41
N SER A 6 -11.16 -8.05 3.29
CA SER A 6 -10.73 -9.37 3.77
C SER A 6 -9.52 -9.89 3.00
N GLN A 7 -9.45 -9.63 1.71
CA GLN A 7 -8.29 -9.97 0.89
C GLN A 7 -7.04 -9.22 1.36
N ILE A 8 -7.17 -7.93 1.59
CA ILE A 8 -6.03 -7.11 2.04
C ILE A 8 -5.59 -7.52 3.44
N ARG A 9 -6.50 -7.83 4.36
CA ARG A 9 -6.14 -8.37 5.68
C ARG A 9 -5.34 -9.66 5.56
N CYS A 10 -5.79 -10.55 4.68
CA CYS A 10 -5.11 -11.83 4.43
C CYS A 10 -3.69 -11.59 3.90
N LEU A 11 -3.54 -10.73 2.93
CA LEU A 11 -2.23 -10.36 2.37
C LEU A 11 -1.35 -9.67 3.41
N PHE A 12 -1.92 -8.79 4.22
CA PHE A 12 -1.18 -8.13 5.30
C PHE A 12 -0.58 -9.15 6.27
N ARG A 13 -1.39 -10.10 6.74
CA ARG A 13 -0.90 -11.15 7.65
C ARG A 13 0.21 -11.96 7.02
N GLN A 14 0.04 -12.36 5.76
CA GLN A 14 1.04 -13.13 5.03
C GLN A 14 2.34 -12.36 4.88
N PHE A 15 2.29 -11.12 4.45
CA PHE A 15 3.48 -10.29 4.24
C PHE A 15 4.13 -9.86 5.54
N ASN A 16 3.35 -9.63 6.59
CA ASN A 16 3.87 -9.34 7.92
C ASN A 16 4.73 -10.51 8.42
N GLN A 17 4.23 -11.72 8.26
CA GLN A 17 4.97 -12.93 8.63
C GLN A 17 6.19 -13.14 7.75
N ASN A 18 6.08 -12.95 6.44
CA ASN A 18 7.15 -13.25 5.49
C ASN A 18 8.23 -12.18 5.44
N TYR A 19 7.88 -10.90 5.61
CA TYR A 19 8.81 -9.80 5.33
C TYR A 19 9.06 -8.87 6.51
N PHE A 20 8.23 -8.88 7.55
CA PHE A 20 8.32 -7.92 8.65
C PHE A 20 8.42 -8.61 10.02
N GLY A 21 8.80 -9.89 10.06
CA GLY A 21 9.01 -10.62 11.31
C GLY A 21 7.77 -10.74 12.19
N ASN A 22 6.58 -10.63 11.59
CA ASN A 22 5.29 -10.64 12.28
C ASN A 22 5.17 -9.54 13.35
N LEU A 23 5.88 -8.44 13.14
CA LEU A 23 6.01 -7.36 14.13
C LEU A 23 4.80 -6.43 14.16
N LEU A 24 4.13 -6.22 13.03
CA LEU A 24 3.15 -5.16 12.87
C LEU A 24 1.77 -5.59 13.37
N PRO A 25 1.14 -4.81 14.30
CA PRO A 25 -0.27 -5.04 14.62
C PRO A 25 -1.15 -4.81 13.39
N MET A 26 -2.30 -5.50 13.33
CA MET A 26 -3.24 -5.33 12.23
C MET A 26 -3.80 -3.90 12.24
N PRO A 27 -3.59 -3.11 11.17
CA PRO A 27 -4.19 -1.78 11.08
C PRO A 27 -5.66 -1.89 10.65
N TYR A 28 -6.36 -0.76 10.66
CA TYR A 28 -7.63 -0.68 9.95
C TYR A 28 -7.36 -0.78 8.45
N ILE A 29 -8.13 -1.62 7.77
CA ILE A 29 -8.04 -1.78 6.33
C ILE A 29 -9.21 -1.04 5.69
N LYS A 30 -8.91 -0.21 4.71
CA LYS A 30 -9.91 0.61 4.02
C LYS A 30 -9.73 0.48 2.52
N ILE A 31 -10.84 0.32 1.81
CA ILE A 31 -10.83 0.27 0.35
C ILE A 31 -11.31 1.63 -0.17
N ARG A 32 -10.52 2.21 -1.05
CA ARG A 32 -10.85 3.47 -1.73
C ARG A 32 -11.14 3.22 -3.20
N HIS A 33 -11.83 4.19 -3.82
CA HIS A 33 -12.11 4.18 -5.26
C HIS A 33 -11.26 5.22 -5.98
N SER A 34 -10.00 5.36 -5.58
CA SER A 34 -9.12 6.42 -6.07
C SER A 34 -8.48 6.04 -7.40
N VAL A 35 -8.43 7.01 -8.31
CA VAL A 35 -7.77 6.87 -9.61
C VAL A 35 -6.27 7.14 -9.51
N ASN A 36 -5.86 8.11 -8.70
CA ASN A 36 -4.48 8.60 -8.67
C ASN A 36 -3.68 8.17 -7.43
N THR A 37 -4.32 7.47 -6.48
CA THR A 37 -3.64 6.97 -5.28
C THR A 37 -3.94 5.48 -5.14
N LEU A 38 -2.93 4.64 -5.34
CA LEU A 38 -3.09 3.18 -5.30
C LEU A 38 -3.14 2.66 -3.87
N GLY A 39 -2.35 3.24 -2.98
CA GLY A 39 -2.32 2.88 -1.57
C GLY A 39 -1.95 4.08 -0.72
N TYR A 40 -2.27 4.01 0.56
CA TYR A 40 -1.96 5.07 1.51
C TYR A 40 -1.91 4.49 2.92
N PHE A 41 -0.81 4.78 3.63
CA PHE A 41 -0.72 4.52 5.06
C PHE A 41 -0.91 5.83 5.81
N SER A 42 -1.76 5.84 6.83
CA SER A 42 -1.98 6.98 7.70
C SER A 42 -2.07 6.55 9.15
N TYR A 43 -1.81 7.49 10.06
CA TYR A 43 -1.99 7.28 11.48
C TYR A 43 -2.58 8.53 12.11
N MET A 44 -3.33 8.32 13.20
CA MET A 44 -3.93 9.40 13.97
C MET A 44 -3.65 9.14 15.43
N GLN A 45 -3.20 10.18 16.14
CA GLN A 45 -2.99 10.13 17.58
C GLN A 45 -4.22 10.67 18.29
N ASN A 46 -4.71 9.92 19.28
CA ASN A 46 -5.86 10.28 20.09
C ASN A 46 -5.48 10.16 21.57
N GLU A 47 -5.75 11.20 22.34
CA GLU A 47 -5.39 11.23 23.76
C GLU A 47 -6.10 10.14 24.58
N MET A 48 -7.32 9.76 24.18
CA MET A 48 -8.11 8.76 24.92
C MET A 48 -7.79 7.32 24.51
N PHE A 49 -7.50 7.08 23.23
CA PHE A 49 -7.42 5.73 22.65
C PHE A 49 -6.05 5.39 22.09
N GLY A 50 -5.05 6.27 22.27
CA GLY A 50 -3.72 6.07 21.70
C GLY A 50 -3.67 6.38 20.22
N THR A 51 -2.90 5.58 19.45
CA THR A 51 -2.76 5.76 18.01
C THR A 51 -3.66 4.80 17.25
N THR A 52 -4.15 5.28 16.10
CA THR A 52 -4.93 4.49 15.14
C THR A 52 -4.20 4.50 13.80
N GLU A 53 -3.91 3.33 13.27
CA GLU A 53 -3.23 3.15 12.00
C GLU A 53 -4.21 2.63 10.96
N THR A 54 -4.12 3.16 9.73
CA THR A 54 -5.02 2.79 8.63
C THR A 54 -4.20 2.54 7.37
N LEU A 55 -4.49 1.43 6.72
CA LEU A 55 -3.94 1.05 5.42
C LEU A 55 -5.07 1.10 4.39
N GLU A 56 -4.91 1.93 3.37
CA GLU A 56 -5.89 2.10 2.32
C GLU A 56 -5.35 1.58 1.00
N ILE A 57 -6.18 0.85 0.26
CA ILE A 57 -5.84 0.34 -1.08
C ILE A 57 -6.98 0.71 -2.02
N SER A 58 -6.63 1.20 -3.21
CA SER A 58 -7.62 1.51 -4.24
C SER A 58 -8.14 0.25 -4.92
N ASP A 59 -9.44 0.17 -5.16
CA ASP A 59 -10.05 -0.90 -5.91
C ASP A 59 -10.33 -0.53 -7.38
N PHE A 60 -9.85 0.63 -7.81
CA PHE A 60 -10.11 1.11 -9.17
C PHE A 60 -9.44 0.26 -10.24
N TYR A 61 -8.29 -0.34 -9.93
CA TYR A 61 -7.46 -1.04 -10.91
C TYR A 61 -7.65 -2.54 -10.85
N ALA A 62 -7.43 -3.19 -12.00
CA ALA A 62 -7.33 -4.64 -12.12
C ALA A 62 -5.88 -5.06 -11.90
N TYR A 63 -5.52 -5.29 -10.64
CA TYR A 63 -4.14 -5.63 -10.29
C TYR A 63 -3.81 -7.07 -10.67
N THR A 64 -2.57 -7.28 -11.12
CA THR A 64 -1.97 -8.60 -11.03
C THR A 64 -1.61 -8.90 -9.57
N SER A 65 -1.40 -10.20 -9.25
CA SER A 65 -1.00 -10.58 -7.90
C SER A 65 0.30 -9.89 -7.47
N ASN A 66 1.26 -9.77 -8.39
CA ASN A 66 2.54 -9.12 -8.10
C ASN A 66 2.37 -7.61 -7.91
N GLN A 67 1.54 -6.96 -8.71
CA GLN A 67 1.25 -5.54 -8.53
C GLN A 67 0.62 -5.26 -7.17
N LEU A 68 -0.39 -6.02 -6.78
CA LEU A 68 -1.06 -5.85 -5.50
C LEU A 68 -0.11 -6.12 -4.34
N ARG A 69 0.70 -7.17 -4.43
CA ARG A 69 1.74 -7.47 -3.44
C ARG A 69 2.66 -6.27 -3.24
N ASP A 70 3.20 -5.73 -4.32
CA ASP A 70 4.19 -4.65 -4.24
C ASP A 70 3.58 -3.36 -3.68
N ILE A 71 2.33 -3.08 -4.00
CA ILE A 71 1.61 -1.93 -3.44
C ILE A 71 1.37 -2.10 -1.94
N VAL A 72 0.88 -3.26 -1.52
CA VAL A 72 0.63 -3.52 -0.09
C VAL A 72 1.94 -3.47 0.70
N VAL A 73 3.00 -4.09 0.20
CA VAL A 73 4.32 -4.06 0.86
C VAL A 73 4.88 -2.64 0.91
N HIS A 74 4.69 -1.84 -0.14
CA HIS A 74 5.09 -0.43 -0.15
C HIS A 74 4.47 0.32 1.05
N GLU A 75 3.15 0.17 1.25
CA GLU A 75 2.48 0.82 2.38
C GLU A 75 2.90 0.22 3.72
N MET A 76 3.18 -1.08 3.76
CA MET A 76 3.67 -1.73 4.97
C MET A 76 5.08 -1.24 5.37
N ILE A 77 5.92 -0.85 4.41
CA ILE A 77 7.21 -0.22 4.72
C ILE A 77 6.97 1.11 5.45
N HIS A 78 6.04 1.93 4.98
CA HIS A 78 5.68 3.17 5.68
C HIS A 78 5.20 2.87 7.10
N TYR A 79 4.35 1.87 7.27
CA TYR A 79 3.87 1.46 8.59
C TYR A 79 5.02 0.99 9.47
N TYR A 80 5.90 0.14 8.95
CA TYR A 80 7.04 -0.39 9.70
C TYR A 80 7.96 0.73 10.18
N LEU A 81 8.30 1.68 9.32
CA LEU A 81 9.17 2.80 9.69
C LEU A 81 8.53 3.68 10.76
N TYR A 82 7.24 3.95 10.64
CA TYR A 82 6.47 4.63 11.68
C TYR A 82 6.51 3.85 13.00
N TYR A 83 6.28 2.53 12.94
CA TYR A 83 6.17 1.67 14.11
C TYR A 83 7.49 1.60 14.89
N ILE A 84 8.62 1.54 14.22
CA ILE A 84 9.94 1.49 14.88
C ILE A 84 10.50 2.87 15.23
N GLY A 85 9.74 3.96 14.95
CA GLY A 85 10.14 5.31 15.34
C GLY A 85 11.16 5.96 14.42
N GLU A 86 11.30 5.51 13.18
CA GLU A 86 12.17 6.16 12.20
C GLU A 86 11.60 7.51 11.76
N ASP A 87 12.47 8.37 11.21
CA ASP A 87 12.06 9.67 10.68
C ASP A 87 11.24 9.49 9.42
N ILE A 88 9.95 9.82 9.50
CA ILE A 88 8.99 9.67 8.41
C ILE A 88 8.62 10.99 7.74
N ARG A 89 9.33 12.10 8.05
CA ARG A 89 9.06 13.40 7.41
C ARG A 89 9.23 13.36 5.90
N LEU A 90 10.19 12.56 5.42
CA LEU A 90 10.37 12.28 4.00
C LEU A 90 9.80 10.90 3.72
N LYS A 91 8.63 10.83 3.08
CA LYS A 91 7.92 9.56 2.84
C LYS A 91 8.77 8.51 2.13
N HIS A 92 9.54 8.93 1.13
CA HIS A 92 10.40 8.03 0.34
C HIS A 92 11.86 8.40 0.50
N GLY A 93 12.28 8.64 1.75
CA GLY A 93 13.65 8.98 2.09
C GLY A 93 14.58 7.77 2.11
N LYS A 94 15.76 7.94 2.72
CA LYS A 94 16.80 6.90 2.74
C LYS A 94 16.34 5.60 3.40
N SER A 95 15.62 5.70 4.51
CA SER A 95 15.14 4.51 5.25
C SER A 95 14.16 3.70 4.41
N PHE A 96 13.22 4.35 3.73
CA PHE A 96 12.29 3.69 2.83
C PHE A 96 13.03 2.99 1.69
N LYS A 97 13.92 3.72 0.99
CA LYS A 97 14.65 3.19 -0.16
C LYS A 97 15.55 2.03 0.22
N ARG A 98 16.19 2.10 1.38
CA ARG A 98 17.03 1.03 1.91
C ARG A 98 16.21 -0.23 2.16
N MET A 99 15.08 -0.09 2.82
CA MET A 99 14.23 -1.21 3.14
C MET A 99 13.61 -1.84 1.89
N ALA A 100 13.13 -1.01 0.96
CA ALA A 100 12.60 -1.50 -0.32
C ALA A 100 13.66 -2.29 -1.09
N ARG A 101 14.88 -1.76 -1.17
CA ARG A 101 16.00 -2.44 -1.84
C ARG A 101 16.29 -3.78 -1.17
N GLN A 102 16.34 -3.82 0.15
CA GLN A 102 16.64 -5.03 0.90
C GLN A 102 15.58 -6.11 0.66
N LEU A 103 14.30 -5.73 0.70
CA LEU A 103 13.19 -6.67 0.44
C LEU A 103 13.21 -7.15 -1.01
N ASN A 104 13.47 -6.25 -1.96
CA ASN A 104 13.55 -6.61 -3.37
C ASN A 104 14.68 -7.61 -3.64
N GLN A 105 15.85 -7.39 -3.06
CA GLN A 105 17.00 -8.28 -3.22
C GLN A 105 16.79 -9.62 -2.54
N THR A 106 16.23 -9.62 -1.34
CA THR A 106 16.07 -10.86 -0.54
C THR A 106 14.94 -11.74 -1.06
N TYR A 107 13.82 -11.12 -1.46
CA TYR A 107 12.58 -11.86 -1.75
C TYR A 107 12.11 -11.74 -3.20
N GLY A 108 12.82 -11.00 -4.04
CA GLY A 108 12.44 -10.85 -5.45
C GLY A 108 11.21 -9.97 -5.66
N LEU A 109 10.97 -9.02 -4.75
CA LEU A 109 9.89 -8.05 -4.91
C LEU A 109 10.30 -6.92 -5.86
N HIS A 110 9.34 -6.10 -6.27
CA HIS A 110 9.57 -4.92 -7.12
C HIS A 110 8.94 -3.68 -6.48
N VAL A 111 9.23 -3.47 -5.20
CA VAL A 111 8.74 -2.30 -4.47
C VAL A 111 9.54 -1.08 -4.90
N THR A 112 8.84 -0.03 -5.31
CA THR A 112 9.42 1.24 -5.76
C THR A 112 8.82 2.39 -4.96
N SER A 113 9.48 3.55 -5.00
CA SER A 113 8.96 4.75 -4.34
C SER A 113 7.82 5.40 -5.13
N THR A 114 7.76 5.18 -6.44
CA THR A 114 6.69 5.68 -7.31
C THR A 114 6.16 4.57 -8.21
N ILE A 115 4.89 4.69 -8.62
CA ILE A 115 4.25 3.73 -9.51
C ILE A 115 3.79 4.47 -10.76
N ASP A 116 4.11 3.89 -11.92
CA ASP A 116 3.68 4.41 -13.21
C ASP A 116 2.23 3.97 -13.47
N LEU A 117 1.29 4.90 -13.32
CA LEU A 117 -0.14 4.63 -13.51
C LEU A 117 -0.47 4.24 -14.95
N THR A 118 0.35 4.63 -15.93
CA THR A 118 0.10 4.27 -17.35
C THR A 118 0.21 2.77 -17.59
N ARG A 119 0.92 2.04 -16.71
CA ARG A 119 1.04 0.59 -16.78
C ARG A 119 -0.10 -0.15 -16.08
N MET A 120 -0.94 0.58 -15.37
CA MET A 120 -2.07 0.03 -14.63
C MET A 120 -3.31 0.00 -15.53
N LYS A 121 -4.15 -1.02 -15.33
CA LYS A 121 -5.40 -1.14 -16.08
C LYS A 121 -6.58 -0.91 -15.14
N PRO A 122 -7.49 0.02 -15.48
CA PRO A 122 -8.73 0.18 -14.70
C PRO A 122 -9.55 -1.11 -14.70
N ARG A 123 -10.29 -1.35 -13.62
CA ARG A 123 -11.27 -2.42 -13.58
C ARG A 123 -12.29 -2.22 -14.71
N PRO A 124 -12.68 -3.29 -15.44
CA PRO A 124 -13.67 -3.15 -16.51
C PRO A 124 -15.02 -2.60 -16.03
N ASP A 125 -15.39 -2.87 -14.78
CA ASP A 125 -16.64 -2.40 -14.16
C ASP A 125 -16.49 -1.12 -13.36
N ALA A 126 -15.34 -0.42 -13.46
CA ALA A 126 -15.15 0.87 -12.81
C ALA A 126 -16.09 1.93 -13.41
N PRO A 127 -16.54 2.92 -12.61
CA PRO A 127 -17.42 3.98 -13.11
C PRO A 127 -16.82 4.71 -14.33
N TYR A 128 -17.65 4.96 -15.32
CA TYR A 128 -17.23 5.56 -16.59
C TYR A 128 -16.49 6.90 -16.39
N LEU A 129 -17.00 7.76 -15.52
CA LEU A 129 -16.37 9.06 -15.25
C LEU A 129 -14.96 8.88 -14.66
N LYS A 130 -14.75 7.90 -13.80
CA LYS A 130 -13.42 7.62 -13.22
C LYS A 130 -12.49 7.04 -14.28
N ARG A 131 -12.99 6.19 -15.18
CA ARG A 131 -12.17 5.67 -16.28
C ARG A 131 -11.75 6.78 -17.23
N LEU A 132 -12.64 7.73 -17.48
CA LEU A 132 -12.33 8.91 -18.30
C LEU A 132 -11.26 9.77 -17.62
N LEU A 133 -11.39 9.99 -16.30
CA LEU A 133 -10.41 10.75 -15.52
C LEU A 133 -9.04 10.07 -15.57
N PHE A 134 -8.99 8.75 -15.48
CA PHE A 134 -7.74 8.00 -15.62
C PHE A 134 -7.05 8.30 -16.94
N LYS A 135 -7.79 8.34 -18.06
CA LYS A 135 -7.23 8.67 -19.38
C LYS A 135 -6.66 10.08 -19.43
N ILE A 136 -7.22 11.01 -18.67
CA ILE A 136 -6.73 12.39 -18.63
C ILE A 136 -5.44 12.50 -17.83
N ILE A 137 -5.34 11.80 -16.70
CA ILE A 137 -4.19 11.93 -15.78
C ILE A 137 -3.05 10.96 -16.09
N SER A 138 -3.32 9.90 -16.83
CA SER A 138 -2.29 8.95 -17.23
C SER A 138 -1.67 9.32 -18.56
#